data_bb542799bad933261fbeea5ba7bdf114
#
_entry.id   bb542799bad933261fbeea5ba7bdf114
#
_cell.length_a   1.000
_cell.length_b   1.000
_cell.length_c   1.000
_cell.angle_alpha   90.00
_cell.angle_beta   90.00
_cell.angle_gamma   90.00
#
_symmetry.space_group_name_H-M   'P 1'
#
loop_
_entity.id
_entity.type
_entity.pdbx_description
1 polymer ?
#
loop_
_entity_poly.entity_id
_entity_poly.type
_entity_poly.pdbx_seq_one_letter_code
_entity_poly.pdbx_strand_id
1 'polypeptide(L)'
;MKEITITGSEGFIGSTLCKYFEKQKRSVNKLDLKFGHDLTDEGFVKKWFKNNPTKYLVNCFALNDHIDKKKRKSNLYNFSSYQFSKYLETNVTALFSVCKEFSKNNKTGSVVNFSSTYGLVSPNPKLYGESQKNIAYCVSKGAVINLTKYLA
;
A
#
# COMPACT_ATOMS: atom_id res chain seq x y z
N MET A 1 11.16 -16.58 -15.00
CA MET A 1 10.59 -15.27 -14.60
C MET A 1 9.39 -15.53 -13.70
N LYS A 2 9.31 -14.89 -12.52
CA LYS A 2 8.11 -15.03 -11.68
C LYS A 2 6.95 -14.25 -12.29
N GLU A 3 5.73 -14.68 -12.00
CA GLU A 3 4.54 -14.19 -12.69
C GLU A 3 3.92 -12.98 -11.99
N ILE A 4 3.92 -12.98 -10.66
CA ILE A 4 3.22 -12.00 -9.83
C ILE A 4 4.19 -11.39 -8.83
N THR A 5 4.15 -10.08 -8.66
CA THR A 5 4.77 -9.37 -7.53
C THR A 5 3.68 -8.95 -6.54
N ILE A 6 3.87 -9.27 -5.26
CA ILE A 6 2.98 -8.83 -4.16
C ILE A 6 3.80 -8.00 -3.18
N THR A 7 3.45 -6.73 -3.03
CA THR A 7 4.01 -5.83 -2.03
C THR A 7 3.19 -5.87 -0.73
N GLY A 8 3.83 -5.68 0.42
CA GLY A 8 3.17 -5.91 1.71
C GLY A 8 2.81 -7.39 1.91
N SER A 9 3.69 -8.28 1.42
CA SER A 9 3.46 -9.73 1.33
C SER A 9 3.36 -10.43 2.68
N GLU A 10 3.84 -9.82 3.76
CA GLU A 10 3.74 -10.33 5.14
C GLU A 10 2.59 -9.70 5.94
N GLY A 11 1.84 -8.79 5.31
CA GLY A 11 0.61 -8.22 5.87
C GLY A 11 -0.57 -9.19 5.77
N PHE A 12 -1.70 -8.82 6.39
CA PHE A 12 -2.90 -9.66 6.44
C PHE A 12 -3.42 -10.07 5.05
N ILE A 13 -3.58 -9.11 4.14
CA ILE A 13 -4.06 -9.37 2.78
C ILE A 13 -2.95 -10.02 1.94
N GLY A 14 -1.74 -9.44 1.96
CA GLY A 14 -0.63 -9.89 1.11
C GLY A 14 -0.24 -11.34 1.39
N SER A 15 -0.14 -11.75 2.66
CA SER A 15 0.22 -13.13 3.03
C SER A 15 -0.85 -14.14 2.60
N THR A 16 -2.12 -13.76 2.68
CA THR A 16 -3.24 -14.60 2.21
C THR A 16 -3.18 -14.78 0.69
N LEU A 17 -2.93 -13.71 -0.05
CA LEU A 17 -2.79 -13.78 -1.51
C LEU A 17 -1.56 -14.58 -1.94
N CYS A 18 -0.42 -14.43 -1.26
CA CYS A 18 0.76 -15.23 -1.53
C CYS A 18 0.46 -16.73 -1.40
N LYS A 19 -0.13 -17.14 -0.28
CA LYS A 19 -0.54 -18.54 -0.04
C LYS A 19 -1.53 -19.05 -1.11
N TYR A 20 -2.50 -18.22 -1.47
CA TYR A 20 -3.49 -18.57 -2.50
C TYR A 20 -2.82 -18.82 -3.86
N PHE A 21 -1.98 -17.89 -4.35
CA PHE A 21 -1.32 -18.04 -5.64
C PHE A 21 -0.32 -19.19 -5.65
N GLU A 22 0.44 -19.38 -4.57
CA GLU A 22 1.37 -20.51 -4.44
C GLU A 22 0.64 -21.86 -4.47
N LYS A 23 -0.54 -21.97 -3.82
CA LYS A 23 -1.40 -23.16 -3.91
C LYS A 23 -1.88 -23.41 -5.34
N GLN A 24 -2.09 -22.35 -6.13
CA GLN A 24 -2.43 -22.45 -7.55
C GLN A 24 -1.19 -22.69 -8.46
N LYS A 25 -0.03 -23.00 -7.87
CA LYS A 25 1.25 -23.21 -8.57
C LYS A 25 1.72 -21.97 -9.36
N ARG A 26 1.24 -20.77 -9.00
CA ARG A 26 1.73 -19.52 -9.56
C ARG A 26 3.01 -19.06 -8.84
N SER A 27 3.96 -18.55 -9.58
CA SER A 27 5.21 -18.07 -9.02
C SER A 27 5.09 -16.62 -8.55
N VAL A 28 5.40 -16.38 -7.25
CA VAL A 28 5.22 -15.08 -6.60
C VAL A 28 6.56 -14.49 -6.18
N ASN A 29 6.76 -13.20 -6.47
CA ASN A 29 7.77 -12.35 -5.83
C ASN A 29 7.14 -11.68 -4.60
N LYS A 30 7.78 -11.80 -3.46
CA LYS A 30 7.32 -11.21 -2.19
C LYS A 30 8.17 -10.00 -1.85
N LEU A 31 7.52 -8.85 -1.67
CA LEU A 31 8.13 -7.61 -1.21
C LEU A 31 7.50 -7.19 0.10
N ASP A 32 8.31 -7.05 1.15
CA ASP A 32 7.85 -6.61 2.46
C ASP A 32 8.99 -5.95 3.26
N LEU A 33 8.64 -4.98 4.07
CA LEU A 33 9.58 -4.32 4.97
C LEU A 33 10.22 -5.31 5.97
N LYS A 34 9.53 -6.38 6.33
CA LYS A 34 10.09 -7.47 7.18
C LYS A 34 11.28 -8.18 6.55
N PHE A 35 11.41 -8.11 5.23
CA PHE A 35 12.56 -8.62 4.49
C PHE A 35 13.61 -7.55 4.19
N GLY A 36 13.47 -6.35 4.77
CA GLY A 36 14.33 -5.20 4.48
C GLY A 36 13.99 -4.49 3.16
N HIS A 37 12.85 -4.78 2.54
CA HIS A 37 12.42 -4.17 1.29
C HIS A 37 11.66 -2.87 1.59
N ASP A 38 12.40 -1.76 1.74
CA ASP A 38 11.79 -0.44 1.95
C ASP A 38 11.34 0.16 0.62
N LEU A 39 10.02 0.23 0.43
CA LEU A 39 9.42 0.78 -0.78
C LEU A 39 9.39 2.32 -0.81
N THR A 40 9.79 2.99 0.27
CA THR A 40 10.02 4.44 0.28
C THR A 40 11.39 4.81 -0.29
N ASP A 41 12.30 3.85 -0.41
CA ASP A 41 13.58 4.00 -1.11
C ASP A 41 13.39 3.83 -2.62
N GLU A 42 13.34 4.94 -3.36
CA GLU A 42 13.21 4.93 -4.82
C GLU A 42 14.36 4.20 -5.52
N GLY A 43 15.56 4.24 -4.97
CA GLY A 43 16.74 3.55 -5.51
C GLY A 43 16.57 2.03 -5.43
N PHE A 44 16.11 1.55 -4.27
CA PHE A 44 15.75 0.14 -4.09
C PHE A 44 14.64 -0.28 -5.07
N VAL A 45 13.53 0.47 -5.13
CA VAL A 45 12.39 0.17 -6.00
C VAL A 45 12.82 0.07 -7.47
N LYS A 46 13.57 1.05 -7.97
CA LYS A 46 14.10 1.08 -9.34
C LYS A 46 14.96 -0.13 -9.65
N LYS A 47 15.93 -0.44 -8.79
CA LYS A 47 16.84 -1.59 -8.94
C LYS A 47 16.08 -2.91 -8.92
N TRP A 48 15.11 -3.01 -7.99
CA TRP A 48 14.35 -4.24 -7.80
C TRP A 48 13.48 -4.59 -9.01
N PHE A 49 12.66 -3.65 -9.52
CA PHE A 49 11.78 -3.89 -10.67
C PHE A 49 12.55 -4.12 -11.97
N LYS A 50 13.72 -3.47 -12.14
CA LYS A 50 14.62 -3.75 -13.26
C LYS A 50 15.10 -5.21 -13.29
N ASN A 51 15.36 -5.78 -12.11
CA ASN A 51 15.94 -7.13 -12.01
C ASN A 51 14.89 -8.24 -11.82
N ASN A 52 13.66 -7.88 -11.50
CA ASN A 52 12.58 -8.83 -11.19
C ASN A 52 11.31 -8.50 -11.97
N PRO A 53 11.33 -8.56 -13.30
CA PRO A 53 10.13 -8.30 -14.10
C PRO A 53 9.05 -9.35 -13.81
N THR A 54 7.79 -8.91 -13.70
CA THR A 54 6.62 -9.77 -13.53
C THR A 54 5.45 -9.21 -14.31
N LYS A 55 4.52 -10.07 -14.76
CA LYS A 55 3.35 -9.64 -15.53
C LYS A 55 2.29 -8.94 -14.66
N TYR A 56 2.20 -9.30 -13.39
CA TYR A 56 1.17 -8.81 -12.48
C TYR A 56 1.77 -8.19 -11.23
N LEU A 57 1.20 -7.08 -10.78
CA LEU A 57 1.58 -6.38 -9.55
C LEU A 57 0.35 -6.22 -8.65
N VAL A 58 0.47 -6.65 -7.39
CA VAL A 58 -0.57 -6.47 -6.37
C VAL A 58 0.01 -5.71 -5.19
N ASN A 59 -0.46 -4.48 -4.99
CA ASN A 59 0.03 -3.58 -3.96
C ASN A 59 -0.84 -3.67 -2.70
N CYS A 60 -0.34 -4.40 -1.67
CA CYS A 60 -1.02 -4.60 -0.39
C CYS A 60 -0.38 -3.81 0.76
N PHE A 61 0.76 -3.14 0.54
CA PHE A 61 1.41 -2.36 1.59
C PHE A 61 0.68 -1.05 1.87
N ALA A 62 0.59 -0.69 3.13
CA ALA A 62 0.13 0.62 3.57
C ALA A 62 0.43 0.82 5.06
N LEU A 63 0.68 2.05 5.46
CA LEU A 63 0.53 2.44 6.86
C LEU A 63 -0.97 2.52 7.19
N ASN A 64 -1.37 1.83 8.25
CA ASN A 64 -2.74 1.84 8.76
C ASN A 64 -2.72 1.57 10.26
N ASP A 65 -2.79 2.62 11.06
CA ASP A 65 -2.90 2.45 12.50
C ASP A 65 -4.28 1.92 12.86
N HIS A 66 -4.29 0.76 13.50
CA HIS A 66 -5.49 0.25 14.14
C HIS A 66 -5.86 1.13 15.33
N ILE A 67 -7.15 1.35 15.54
CA ILE A 67 -7.63 2.08 16.70
C ILE A 67 -7.41 1.22 17.94
N ASP A 68 -6.42 1.60 18.73
CA ASP A 68 -6.14 0.97 20.00
C ASP A 68 -6.82 1.76 21.13
N LYS A 69 -7.85 1.19 21.74
CA LYS A 69 -8.61 1.81 22.83
C LYS A 69 -7.74 2.14 24.07
N LYS A 70 -6.55 1.52 24.20
CA LYS A 70 -5.61 1.75 25.29
C LYS A 70 -4.62 2.88 25.02
N LYS A 71 -4.47 3.32 23.77
CA LYS A 71 -3.57 4.40 23.38
C LYS A 71 -4.27 5.75 23.50
N ARG A 72 -3.44 6.82 23.58
CA ARG A 72 -3.93 8.21 23.59
C ARG A 72 -4.90 8.43 22.43
N LYS A 73 -6.06 9.01 22.72
CA LYS A 73 -7.09 9.34 21.75
C LYS A 73 -6.50 10.23 20.65
N SER A 74 -6.45 9.72 19.44
CA SER A 74 -6.05 10.51 18.27
C SER A 74 -7.27 11.28 17.77
N ASN A 75 -7.10 12.57 17.52
CA ASN A 75 -8.11 13.43 16.90
C ASN A 75 -7.43 14.42 15.94
N LEU A 76 -8.23 15.19 15.20
CA LEU A 76 -7.74 16.17 14.23
C LEU A 76 -6.69 17.14 14.80
N TYR A 77 -6.87 17.59 16.03
CA TYR A 77 -6.06 18.65 16.62
C TYR A 77 -4.71 18.19 17.17
N ASN A 78 -4.59 16.90 17.52
CA ASN A 78 -3.35 16.34 18.04
C ASN A 78 -2.57 15.49 17.01
N PHE A 79 -3.05 15.46 15.76
CA PHE A 79 -2.39 14.76 14.67
C PHE A 79 -1.39 15.69 13.97
N SER A 80 -0.10 15.39 14.05
CA SER A 80 0.93 16.28 13.53
C SER A 80 1.06 16.22 11.99
N SER A 81 1.48 17.34 11.38
CA SER A 81 1.80 17.39 9.94
C SER A 81 2.90 16.40 9.56
N TYR A 82 3.85 16.12 10.46
CA TYR A 82 4.88 15.11 10.23
C TYR A 82 4.27 13.71 10.09
N GLN A 83 3.37 13.33 11.00
CA GLN A 83 2.66 12.05 10.91
C GLN A 83 1.82 11.98 9.62
N PHE A 84 1.15 13.09 9.24
CA PHE A 84 0.38 13.19 8.01
C PHE A 84 1.27 12.91 6.78
N SER A 85 2.41 13.61 6.68
CA SER A 85 3.36 13.44 5.58
C SER A 85 3.89 12.01 5.48
N LYS A 86 4.20 11.37 6.60
CA LYS A 86 4.65 9.97 6.63
C LYS A 86 3.64 8.99 6.01
N TYR A 87 2.35 9.23 6.26
CA TYR A 87 1.30 8.42 5.61
C TYR A 87 1.24 8.63 4.10
N LEU A 88 1.36 9.90 3.65
CA LEU A 88 1.39 10.20 2.22
C LEU A 88 2.63 9.64 1.55
N GLU A 89 3.79 9.76 2.19
CA GLU A 89 5.04 9.17 1.70
C GLU A 89 4.91 7.67 1.45
N THR A 90 4.44 6.91 2.45
CA THR A 90 4.31 5.46 2.31
C THR A 90 3.15 5.05 1.40
N ASN A 91 1.95 5.61 1.61
CA ASN A 91 0.74 5.09 0.97
C ASN A 91 0.51 5.65 -0.44
N VAL A 92 1.15 6.78 -0.78
CA VAL A 92 0.94 7.47 -2.07
C VAL A 92 2.23 7.57 -2.86
N THR A 93 3.27 8.22 -2.30
CA THR A 93 4.52 8.46 -3.02
C THR A 93 5.26 7.15 -3.33
N ALA A 94 5.40 6.27 -2.35
CA ALA A 94 6.01 4.96 -2.56
C ALA A 94 5.16 4.11 -3.53
N LEU A 95 3.83 4.14 -3.42
CA LEU A 95 2.95 3.44 -4.36
C LEU A 95 3.11 3.95 -5.79
N PHE A 96 3.19 5.26 -5.97
CA PHE A 96 3.49 5.86 -7.28
C PHE A 96 4.82 5.36 -7.83
N SER A 97 5.89 5.37 -7.01
CA SER A 97 7.22 4.89 -7.41
C SER A 97 7.19 3.43 -7.85
N VAL A 98 6.54 2.57 -7.07
CA VAL A 98 6.35 1.14 -7.37
C VAL A 98 5.61 0.94 -8.70
N CYS A 99 4.48 1.61 -8.91
CA CYS A 99 3.71 1.53 -10.16
C CYS A 99 4.52 2.06 -11.36
N LYS A 100 5.20 3.19 -11.18
CA LYS A 100 6.08 3.80 -12.20
C LYS A 100 7.17 2.83 -12.66
N GLU A 101 7.90 2.24 -11.72
CA GLU A 101 9.01 1.34 -12.07
C GLU A 101 8.50 -0.02 -12.59
N PHE A 102 7.36 -0.50 -12.12
CA PHE A 102 6.70 -1.66 -12.73
C PHE A 102 6.34 -1.40 -14.20
N SER A 103 5.68 -0.27 -14.50
CA SER A 103 5.26 0.08 -15.87
C SER A 103 6.43 0.26 -16.82
N LYS A 104 7.52 0.88 -16.39
CA LYS A 104 8.74 1.04 -17.20
C LYS A 104 9.34 -0.28 -17.65
N ASN A 105 9.25 -1.31 -16.84
CA ASN A 105 9.86 -2.61 -17.09
C ASN A 105 8.88 -3.63 -17.68
N ASN A 106 7.63 -3.23 -17.95
CA ASN A 106 6.60 -4.10 -18.51
C ASN A 106 5.82 -3.38 -19.61
N LYS A 107 5.88 -3.88 -20.84
CA LYS A 107 5.07 -3.36 -21.96
C LYS A 107 3.59 -3.67 -21.81
N THR A 108 3.27 -4.77 -21.15
CA THR A 108 1.91 -5.23 -20.88
C THR A 108 1.86 -5.81 -19.48
N GLY A 109 0.80 -5.56 -18.74
CA GLY A 109 0.66 -6.06 -17.39
C GLY A 109 -0.62 -5.58 -16.74
N SER A 110 -0.85 -6.00 -15.51
CA SER A 110 -1.98 -5.54 -14.70
C SER A 110 -1.52 -5.17 -13.30
N VAL A 111 -2.07 -4.08 -12.78
CA VAL A 111 -1.79 -3.58 -11.43
C VAL A 111 -3.08 -3.56 -10.62
N VAL A 112 -3.04 -4.11 -9.41
CA VAL A 112 -4.10 -4.01 -8.42
C VAL A 112 -3.61 -3.21 -7.24
N ASN A 113 -4.27 -2.09 -6.95
CA ASN A 113 -4.01 -1.24 -5.79
C ASN A 113 -5.14 -1.35 -4.78
N PHE A 114 -4.83 -1.64 -3.53
CA PHE A 114 -5.82 -1.65 -2.46
C PHE A 114 -6.08 -0.25 -1.92
N SER A 115 -7.26 0.28 -2.20
CA SER A 115 -7.77 1.49 -1.54
C SER A 115 -8.57 1.14 -0.28
N SER A 116 -9.57 1.89 0.06
CA SER A 116 -10.45 1.71 1.21
C SER A 116 -11.79 2.38 0.93
N THR A 117 -12.86 1.93 1.60
CA THR A 117 -14.11 2.68 1.67
C THR A 117 -13.89 4.11 2.17
N TYR A 118 -12.89 4.32 3.07
CA TYR A 118 -12.50 5.64 3.56
C TYR A 118 -11.71 6.50 2.56
N GLY A 119 -11.42 5.97 1.38
CA GLY A 119 -10.99 6.76 0.22
C GLY A 119 -12.15 7.36 -0.57
N LEU A 120 -13.37 6.86 -0.36
CA LEU A 120 -14.61 7.33 -1.03
C LEU A 120 -15.48 8.17 -0.10
N VAL A 121 -15.57 7.77 1.18
CA VAL A 121 -16.43 8.42 2.18
C VAL A 121 -15.66 8.66 3.47
N SER A 122 -16.00 9.72 4.19
CA SER A 122 -15.41 10.00 5.50
C SER A 122 -15.85 8.96 6.54
N PRO A 123 -14.95 8.60 7.48
CA PRO A 123 -15.32 7.76 8.62
C PRO A 123 -16.45 8.39 9.43
N ASN A 124 -17.43 7.59 9.85
CA ASN A 124 -18.44 8.04 10.79
C ASN A 124 -17.85 8.04 12.22
N PRO A 125 -17.71 9.20 12.88
CA PRO A 125 -17.12 9.29 14.23
C PRO A 125 -17.84 8.42 15.26
N LYS A 126 -19.16 8.23 15.11
CA LYS A 126 -19.98 7.43 16.03
C LYS A 126 -19.53 5.96 16.13
N LEU A 127 -18.86 5.43 15.08
CA LEU A 127 -18.34 4.05 15.08
C LEU A 127 -17.09 3.87 15.95
N TYR A 128 -16.43 4.95 16.31
CA TYR A 128 -15.10 4.93 16.95
C TYR A 128 -15.11 5.43 18.40
N GLY A 129 -16.29 5.80 18.93
CA GLY A 129 -16.44 6.37 20.28
C GLY A 129 -15.64 7.66 20.43
N GLU A 130 -14.71 7.68 21.41
CA GLU A 130 -13.87 8.86 21.69
C GLU A 130 -12.61 8.94 20.81
N SER A 131 -12.34 7.92 20.00
CA SER A 131 -11.23 7.88 19.04
C SER A 131 -11.73 8.27 17.65
N GLN A 132 -10.81 8.65 16.78
CA GLN A 132 -11.10 8.92 15.38
C GLN A 132 -10.23 8.06 14.47
N LYS A 133 -10.75 7.67 13.31
CA LYS A 133 -9.93 7.05 12.28
C LYS A 133 -8.92 8.08 11.77
N ASN A 134 -7.69 7.63 11.58
CA ASN A 134 -6.58 8.46 11.13
C ASN A 134 -6.92 9.17 9.81
N ILE A 135 -6.93 10.52 9.83
CA ILE A 135 -7.25 11.35 8.67
C ILE A 135 -6.27 11.14 7.51
N ALA A 136 -4.97 10.99 7.79
CA ALA A 136 -3.96 10.81 6.77
C ALA A 136 -4.15 9.48 6.02
N TYR A 137 -4.59 8.42 6.72
CA TYR A 137 -4.99 7.17 6.07
C TYR A 137 -6.13 7.40 5.08
N CYS A 138 -7.20 8.09 5.51
CA CYS A 138 -8.36 8.33 4.65
C CYS A 138 -7.97 9.14 3.40
N VAL A 139 -7.25 10.23 3.58
CA VAL A 139 -6.74 11.07 2.47
C VAL A 139 -5.84 10.26 1.53
N SER A 140 -4.91 9.47 2.09
CA SER A 140 -4.03 8.65 1.27
C SER A 140 -4.80 7.63 0.42
N LYS A 141 -5.86 7.04 0.96
CA LYS A 141 -6.67 6.06 0.23
C LYS A 141 -7.57 6.70 -0.85
N GLY A 142 -7.96 7.97 -0.69
CA GLY A 142 -8.55 8.78 -1.76
C GLY A 142 -7.56 9.05 -2.89
N ALA A 143 -6.33 9.40 -2.55
CA ALA A 143 -5.25 9.59 -3.52
C ALA A 143 -4.94 8.30 -4.31
N VAL A 144 -4.96 7.12 -3.66
CA VAL A 144 -4.78 5.81 -4.34
C VAL A 144 -5.84 5.58 -5.42
N ILE A 145 -7.10 5.97 -5.17
CA ILE A 145 -8.16 5.83 -6.18
C ILE A 145 -7.84 6.67 -7.42
N ASN A 146 -7.47 7.95 -7.20
CA ASN A 146 -7.17 8.87 -8.30
C ASN A 146 -5.89 8.47 -9.06
N LEU A 147 -4.85 8.05 -8.33
CA LEU A 147 -3.62 7.53 -8.92
C LEU A 147 -3.92 6.31 -9.81
N THR A 148 -4.73 5.37 -9.33
CA THR A 148 -5.09 4.16 -10.09
C THR A 148 -5.85 4.50 -11.37
N LYS A 149 -6.78 5.45 -11.32
CA LYS A 149 -7.50 5.94 -12.53
C LYS A 149 -6.56 6.61 -13.52
N TYR A 150 -5.58 7.37 -13.05
CA TYR A 150 -4.61 8.05 -13.91
C TYR A 150 -3.68 7.06 -14.63
N LEU A 151 -3.36 5.93 -13.99
CA LEU A 151 -2.44 4.92 -14.51
C LEU A 151 -3.12 3.93 -15.48
N ALA A 152 -4.44 3.88 -15.51
CA ALA A 152 -5.22 3.00 -16.39
C ALA A 152 -5.39 3.60 -17.79
#